data_dab3b50b2cbfd02d1fb3d2c36e2f6586
#
_entry.id   dab3b50b2cbfd02d1fb3d2c36e2f6586
#
_cell.length_a   1.000
_cell.length_b   1.000
_cell.length_c   1.000
_cell.angle_alpha   90.00
_cell.angle_beta   90.00
_cell.angle_gamma   90.00
#
_symmetry.space_group_name_H-M   'P 1'
#
loop_
_entity.id
_entity.type
_entity.pdbx_description
1 polymer ?
#
loop_
_entity_poly.entity_id
_entity_poly.type
_entity_poly.pdbx_seq_one_letter_code
_entity_poly.pdbx_strand_id
1 'polypeptide(L)'
;MTQGEDNVSRLSGMEVYLPNGQKLGVVYDVVIDTDGIKCTHIFVKETDHELVEAGINVAIPWRWVRGINDIVLLRWFPPTPIPLSK
;
A
#
# COMPACT_ATOMS: atom_id res chain seq x y z
N MET A 1 18.02 18.01 4.88
CA MET A 1 17.04 16.97 4.73
C MET A 1 16.75 16.70 3.28
N THR A 2 16.57 15.46 2.93
CA THR A 2 16.36 15.11 1.56
C THR A 2 14.88 14.98 1.23
N GLN A 3 14.54 15.30 -0.01
CA GLN A 3 13.17 15.18 -0.46
C GLN A 3 12.69 13.73 -0.44
N GLY A 4 13.59 12.82 -0.80
CA GLY A 4 13.22 11.42 -0.85
C GLY A 4 12.82 10.87 0.49
N GLU A 5 13.54 11.23 1.52
CA GLU A 5 13.20 10.78 2.87
C GLU A 5 11.86 11.32 3.30
N ASP A 6 11.59 12.57 3.00
CA ASP A 6 10.32 13.17 3.36
C ASP A 6 9.18 12.44 2.66
N ASN A 7 9.35 12.11 1.39
CA ASN A 7 8.32 11.44 0.64
C ASN A 7 8.01 10.08 1.21
N VAL A 8 9.04 9.34 1.57
CA VAL A 8 8.87 8.01 2.15
C VAL A 8 8.16 8.10 3.49
N SER A 9 8.59 9.05 4.33
CA SER A 9 8.00 9.22 5.64
C SER A 9 6.52 9.57 5.54
N ARG A 10 6.16 10.35 4.54
CA ARG A 10 4.78 10.80 4.39
C ARG A 10 3.83 9.67 4.05
N LEU A 11 4.32 8.60 3.44
CA LEU A 11 3.46 7.47 3.12
C LEU A 11 3.00 6.72 4.35
N SER A 12 3.84 6.68 5.36
CA SER A 12 3.50 5.96 6.57
C SER A 12 2.29 6.60 7.23
N GLY A 13 1.29 5.81 7.53
CA GLY A 13 0.07 6.31 8.15
C GLY A 13 -1.02 6.70 7.17
N MET A 14 -0.72 6.72 5.87
CA MET A 14 -1.74 7.04 4.89
C MET A 14 -2.71 5.88 4.71
N GLU A 15 -3.98 6.21 4.54
CA GLU A 15 -4.98 5.22 4.22
C GLU A 15 -4.87 4.83 2.76
N VAL A 16 -5.18 3.56 2.48
CA VAL A 16 -5.11 3.02 1.12
C VAL A 16 -6.51 2.64 0.67
N TYR A 17 -6.90 3.10 -0.50
CA TYR A 17 -8.24 2.88 -1.04
C TYR A 17 -8.18 2.18 -2.39
N LEU A 18 -9.13 1.28 -2.61
CA LEU A 18 -9.31 0.59 -3.87
C LEU A 18 -9.93 1.52 -4.91
N PRO A 19 -9.90 1.12 -6.20
CA PRO A 19 -10.55 1.93 -7.24
C PRO A 19 -12.02 2.20 -6.98
N ASN A 20 -12.69 1.30 -6.26
CA ASN A 20 -14.12 1.48 -5.98
C ASN A 20 -14.38 2.33 -4.74
N GLY A 21 -13.33 2.83 -4.10
CA GLY A 21 -13.48 3.66 -2.91
C GLY A 21 -13.45 2.90 -1.60
N GLN A 22 -13.34 1.59 -1.64
CA GLN A 22 -13.28 0.79 -0.42
C GLN A 22 -11.89 0.90 0.22
N LYS A 23 -11.85 1.05 1.53
CA LYS A 23 -10.58 1.20 2.23
C LYS A 23 -9.91 -0.16 2.41
N LEU A 24 -8.65 -0.27 2.02
CA LEU A 24 -7.88 -1.49 2.20
C LEU A 24 -7.24 -1.54 3.58
N GLY A 25 -6.59 -0.48 3.98
CA GLY A 25 -5.87 -0.44 5.24
C GLY A 25 -5.03 0.82 5.33
N VAL A 26 -3.92 0.71 6.06
CA VAL A 26 -3.05 1.85 6.34
C VAL A 26 -1.60 1.45 6.04
N VAL A 27 -0.88 2.33 5.35
CA VAL A 27 0.53 2.09 5.05
C VAL A 27 1.33 2.14 6.35
N TYR A 28 2.18 1.14 6.57
CA TYR A 28 3.07 1.19 7.73
C TYR A 28 4.54 1.14 7.33
N ASP A 29 4.85 0.77 6.09
CA ASP A 29 6.24 0.75 5.64
C ASP A 29 6.27 0.71 4.12
N VAL A 30 7.43 0.96 3.56
CA VAL A 30 7.64 0.87 2.11
C VAL A 30 8.92 0.10 1.84
N VAL A 31 8.97 -0.54 0.69
CA VAL A 31 10.18 -1.22 0.22
C VAL A 31 10.73 -0.42 -0.94
N ILE A 32 11.98 -0.02 -0.81
CA ILE A 32 12.67 0.77 -1.83
C ILE A 32 13.79 -0.11 -2.38
N ASP A 33 14.00 -0.05 -3.69
CA ASP A 33 15.05 -0.89 -4.27
C ASP A 33 16.43 -0.41 -3.80
N THR A 34 17.44 -1.19 -4.12
CA THR A 34 18.78 -0.95 -3.59
C THR A 34 19.37 0.38 -4.02
N ASP A 35 18.86 0.96 -5.10
CA ASP A 35 19.32 2.27 -5.55
C ASP A 35 18.73 3.40 -4.71
N GLY A 36 17.70 3.11 -3.93
CA GLY A 36 17.04 4.15 -3.16
C GLY A 36 16.19 5.08 -3.99
N ILE A 37 15.94 4.73 -5.23
CA ILE A 37 15.25 5.61 -6.18
C ILE A 37 13.80 5.25 -6.32
N LYS A 38 13.48 3.97 -6.34
CA LYS A 38 12.13 3.50 -6.62
C LYS A 38 11.54 2.76 -5.44
N CYS A 39 10.29 3.07 -5.16
CA CYS A 39 9.49 2.27 -4.24
C CYS A 39 8.96 1.08 -5.03
N THR A 40 9.19 -0.12 -4.55
CA THR A 40 8.73 -1.33 -5.23
C THR A 40 7.44 -1.86 -4.64
N HIS A 41 7.25 -1.66 -3.35
CA HIS A 41 6.05 -2.14 -2.65
C HIS A 41 5.73 -1.20 -1.52
N ILE A 42 4.46 -1.19 -1.13
CA ILE A 42 4.06 -0.57 0.12
C ILE A 42 3.50 -1.67 1.01
N PHE A 43 3.81 -1.61 2.31
CA PHE A 43 3.27 -2.54 3.27
C PHE A 43 2.06 -1.91 3.93
N VAL A 44 0.95 -2.66 3.97
CA VAL A 44 -0.32 -2.18 4.48
C VAL A 44 -0.75 -3.05 5.65
N LYS A 45 -1.15 -2.41 6.75
CA LYS A 45 -1.66 -3.09 7.93
C LYS A 45 -3.12 -2.73 8.15
N GLU A 46 -3.73 -3.35 9.16
CA GLU A 46 -5.12 -3.09 9.51
C GLU A 46 -6.03 -3.29 8.31
N THR A 47 -5.77 -4.38 7.58
CA THR A 47 -6.45 -4.63 6.32
C THR A 47 -7.88 -5.11 6.57
N ASP A 48 -8.75 -4.80 5.60
CA ASP A 48 -10.15 -5.20 5.62
C ASP A 48 -10.23 -6.71 5.41
N HIS A 49 -10.93 -7.40 6.30
CA HIS A 49 -11.07 -8.86 6.22
C HIS A 49 -11.77 -9.31 4.95
N GLU A 50 -12.56 -8.44 4.35
CA GLU A 50 -13.24 -8.78 3.11
C GLU A 50 -12.30 -8.71 1.91
N LEU A 51 -11.21 -7.98 2.05
CA LEU A 51 -10.27 -7.78 0.96
C LEU A 51 -9.02 -8.61 1.13
N VAL A 52 -8.65 -8.91 2.37
CA VAL A 52 -7.45 -9.67 2.68
C VAL A 52 -7.84 -10.73 3.70
N GLU A 53 -7.61 -11.97 3.35
CA GLU A 53 -8.01 -13.09 4.20
C GLU A 53 -7.37 -12.94 5.58
N ALA A 54 -8.17 -13.07 6.63
CA ALA A 54 -7.74 -12.93 8.02
C ALA A 54 -7.23 -11.54 8.39
N GLY A 55 -7.37 -10.56 7.50
CA GLY A 55 -6.92 -9.20 7.78
C GLY A 55 -5.43 -9.06 8.03
N ILE A 56 -4.63 -9.94 7.45
CA ILE A 56 -3.19 -9.90 7.65
C ILE A 56 -2.57 -8.72 6.91
N ASN A 57 -1.34 -8.38 7.30
CA ASN A 57 -0.59 -7.34 6.60
C ASN A 57 -0.20 -7.84 5.22
N VAL A 58 -0.17 -6.94 4.26
CA VAL A 58 0.15 -7.32 2.88
C VAL A 58 1.14 -6.33 2.27
N ALA A 59 1.85 -6.81 1.27
CA ALA A 59 2.74 -5.97 0.46
C ALA A 59 2.04 -5.73 -0.87
N ILE A 60 1.83 -4.47 -1.20
CA ILE A 60 1.14 -4.07 -2.41
C ILE A 60 2.18 -3.57 -3.42
N PRO A 61 2.25 -4.17 -4.61
CA PRO A 61 3.20 -3.71 -5.62
C PRO A 61 2.94 -2.26 -6.01
N TRP A 62 4.02 -1.52 -6.20
CA TRP A 62 3.89 -0.12 -6.55
C TRP A 62 3.10 0.10 -7.84
N ARG A 63 3.18 -0.85 -8.76
CA ARG A 63 2.45 -0.70 -10.03
C ARG A 63 0.94 -0.68 -9.86
N TRP A 64 0.44 -1.13 -8.70
CA TRP A 64 -1.00 -1.07 -8.43
C TRP A 64 -1.43 0.32 -7.95
N VAL A 65 -0.49 1.20 -7.67
CA VAL A 65 -0.80 2.53 -7.15
C VAL A 65 -1.12 3.46 -8.31
N ARG A 66 -2.27 4.10 -8.23
CA ARG A 66 -2.66 5.08 -9.23
C ARG A 66 -2.12 6.47 -8.89
N GLY A 67 -2.18 6.82 -7.63
CA GLY A 67 -1.71 8.11 -7.20
C GLY A 67 -1.70 8.24 -5.71
N ILE A 68 -1.00 9.25 -5.24
CA ILE A 68 -0.86 9.52 -3.82
C ILE A 68 -1.10 11.01 -3.61
N ASN A 69 -1.94 11.33 -2.64
CA ASN A 69 -2.15 12.69 -2.23
C ASN A 69 -2.33 12.66 -0.73
N ASP A 70 -3.54 12.82 -0.23
CA ASP A 70 -3.80 12.62 1.19
C ASP A 70 -3.99 11.15 1.52
N ILE A 71 -4.30 10.36 0.51
CA ILE A 71 -4.46 8.92 0.62
C ILE A 71 -3.71 8.26 -0.53
N VAL A 72 -3.54 6.94 -0.40
CA VAL A 72 -3.00 6.14 -1.51
C VAL A 72 -4.18 5.55 -2.25
N LEU A 73 -4.28 5.84 -3.54
CA LEU A 73 -5.36 5.34 -4.36
C LEU A 73 -4.80 4.30 -5.32
N LEU A 74 -5.39 3.11 -5.29
CA LEU A 74 -4.96 2.02 -6.17
C LEU A 74 -5.70 2.11 -7.49
N ARG A 75 -5.03 1.67 -8.56
CA ARG A 75 -5.66 1.56 -9.87
C ARG A 75 -6.25 0.19 -10.09
N TRP A 76 -5.83 -0.76 -9.28
CA TRP A 76 -6.24 -2.16 -9.45
C TRP A 76 -6.11 -2.90 -8.13
N PHE A 77 -6.98 -3.88 -7.95
CA PHE A 77 -6.92 -4.79 -6.82
C PHE A 77 -7.57 -6.09 -7.29
N PRO A 78 -7.08 -7.25 -6.81
CA PRO A 78 -7.66 -8.53 -7.27
C PRO A 78 -9.15 -8.62 -6.98
N PRO A 79 -9.91 -9.28 -7.85
CA PRO A 79 -11.36 -9.43 -7.64
C PRO A 79 -11.69 -10.35 -6.48
N THR A 80 -10.76 -11.21 -6.08
CA THR A 80 -10.95 -12.09 -4.94
C THR A 80 -10.04 -11.65 -3.81
N PRO A 81 -10.40 -11.94 -2.56
CA PRO A 81 -9.55 -11.55 -1.44
C PRO A 81 -8.16 -12.15 -1.56
N ILE A 82 -7.18 -11.39 -1.09
CA ILE A 82 -5.81 -11.89 -1.04
C ILE A 82 -5.78 -13.03 -0.03
N PRO A 83 -5.35 -14.21 -0.44
CA PRO A 83 -5.42 -15.36 0.46
C PRO A 83 -4.35 -15.30 1.55
N LEU A 84 -4.66 -15.96 2.64
CA LEU A 84 -3.69 -16.16 3.69
C LEU A 84 -2.54 -16.94 3.09
N SER A 85 -1.36 -16.40 3.23
CA SER A 85 -0.20 -16.97 2.58
C SER A 85 0.16 -18.31 3.16
N LYS A 86 0.68 -19.09 2.32
CA LYS A 86 1.24 -20.31 2.73
C LYS A 86 2.70 -20.31 2.56
#